data_22c43fd8d3ccfefaaae6df7915349012
#
_entry.id   22c43fd8d3ccfefaaae6df7915349012
#
_cell.length_a   1.000
_cell.length_b   1.000
_cell.length_c   1.000
_cell.angle_alpha   90.00
_cell.angle_beta   90.00
_cell.angle_gamma   90.00
#
_symmetry.space_group_name_H-M   'P 1'
#
loop_
_entity.id
_entity.type
_entity.pdbx_description
1 polymer ?
#
loop_
_entity_poly.entity_id
_entity_poly.type
_entity_poly.pdbx_seq_one_letter_code
_entity_poly.pdbx_strand_id
1 'polypeptide(L)'
;MNNYDFVIVGAGSSGSALAGRLAADTKIRILLLEAGPKDHNPYVKLPIGYGKLFYDQSVNWKFNTEPEKNLHGKRMYWPRGKVLGGSSSINAMVFARGSKNDFDEWGEHAPGWHWQDVEPFFRKMETWRGTSNQWRGNSGPIQVTDVSQHAHKLTSCY
;
A
#
# COMPACT_ATOMS: atom_id res chain seq x y z
N MET A 1 -2.10 1.50 35.35
CA MET A 1 -1.50 0.95 34.12
C MET A 1 -2.40 1.29 32.96
N ASN A 2 -1.82 1.75 31.84
CA ASN A 2 -2.62 1.97 30.63
C ASN A 2 -2.92 0.62 30.01
N ASN A 3 -4.15 0.14 30.09
CA ASN A 3 -4.58 -1.11 29.45
C ASN A 3 -5.06 -0.79 28.05
N TYR A 4 -4.60 -1.56 27.05
CA TYR A 4 -5.03 -1.50 25.67
C TYR A 4 -5.76 -2.79 25.32
N ASP A 5 -6.82 -2.69 24.54
CA ASP A 5 -7.56 -3.85 24.03
C ASP A 5 -6.82 -4.49 22.84
N PHE A 6 -6.13 -3.64 22.04
CA PHE A 6 -5.32 -4.08 20.90
C PHE A 6 -3.96 -3.38 20.90
N VAL A 7 -2.93 -4.13 20.52
CA VAL A 7 -1.60 -3.61 20.19
C VAL A 7 -1.33 -3.96 18.72
N ILE A 8 -1.18 -2.95 17.89
CA ILE A 8 -0.90 -3.09 16.45
C ILE A 8 0.55 -2.69 16.22
N VAL A 9 1.35 -3.60 15.68
CA VAL A 9 2.76 -3.39 15.38
C VAL A 9 2.94 -3.07 13.91
N GLY A 10 3.42 -1.87 13.62
CA GLY A 10 3.61 -1.30 12.29
C GLY A 10 2.42 -0.43 11.85
N ALA A 11 2.68 0.86 11.65
CA ALA A 11 1.72 1.82 11.11
C ALA A 11 1.83 1.96 9.59
N GLY A 12 2.07 0.86 8.89
CA GLY A 12 1.98 0.77 7.43
C GLY A 12 0.54 0.72 6.94
N SER A 13 0.33 0.44 5.65
CA SER A 13 -1.00 0.44 5.01
C SER A 13 -2.02 -0.43 5.76
N SER A 14 -1.66 -1.66 6.13
CA SER A 14 -2.56 -2.59 6.82
C SER A 14 -2.81 -2.19 8.27
N GLY A 15 -1.75 -1.88 9.02
CA GLY A 15 -1.87 -1.54 10.43
C GLY A 15 -2.64 -0.22 10.65
N SER A 16 -2.40 0.77 9.81
CA SER A 16 -3.15 2.04 9.85
C SER A 16 -4.62 1.85 9.49
N ALA A 17 -4.93 1.03 8.48
CA ALA A 17 -6.31 0.73 8.10
C ALA A 17 -7.05 -0.03 9.21
N LEU A 18 -6.38 -1.01 9.83
CA LEU A 18 -6.93 -1.77 10.95
C LEU A 18 -7.16 -0.86 12.17
N ALA A 19 -6.16 -0.07 12.55
CA ALA A 19 -6.27 0.88 13.66
C ALA A 19 -7.42 1.87 13.44
N GLY A 20 -7.51 2.45 12.24
CA GLY A 20 -8.57 3.40 11.91
C GLY A 20 -9.97 2.78 11.95
N ARG A 21 -10.12 1.52 11.56
CA ARG A 21 -11.41 0.81 11.64
C ARG A 21 -11.80 0.45 13.06
N LEU A 22 -10.88 -0.04 13.85
CA LEU A 22 -11.12 -0.36 15.26
C LEU A 22 -11.38 0.90 16.09
N ALA A 23 -10.69 2.00 15.81
CA ALA A 23 -10.88 3.28 16.49
C ALA A 23 -12.23 3.94 16.21
N ALA A 24 -13.01 3.47 15.23
CA ALA A 24 -14.39 3.90 15.02
C ALA A 24 -15.30 3.50 16.20
N ASP A 25 -14.98 2.44 16.93
CA ASP A 25 -15.58 2.13 18.22
C ASP A 25 -14.80 2.84 19.33
N THR A 26 -15.38 3.89 19.92
CA THR A 26 -14.77 4.72 20.96
C THR A 26 -14.51 3.98 22.29
N LYS A 27 -15.02 2.75 22.45
CA LYS A 27 -14.78 1.91 23.61
C LYS A 27 -13.48 1.13 23.50
N ILE A 28 -12.96 0.97 22.29
CA ILE A 28 -11.74 0.18 22.01
C ILE A 28 -10.51 1.09 22.20
N ARG A 29 -9.57 0.63 23.01
CA ARG A 29 -8.30 1.30 23.25
C ARG A 29 -7.20 0.61 22.46
N ILE A 30 -6.57 1.35 21.56
CA ILE A 30 -5.59 0.82 20.61
C ILE A 30 -4.23 1.46 20.90
N LEU A 31 -3.19 0.64 20.92
CA LEU A 31 -1.80 1.08 20.83
C LEU A 31 -1.26 0.74 19.45
N LEU A 32 -0.96 1.75 18.65
CA LEU A 32 -0.30 1.60 17.35
C LEU A 32 1.17 1.96 17.49
N LEU A 33 2.05 0.98 17.22
CA LEU A 33 3.51 1.14 17.31
C LEU A 33 4.09 1.26 15.91
N GLU A 34 5.00 2.22 15.72
CA GLU A 34 5.75 2.41 14.48
C GLU A 34 7.23 2.58 14.78
N ALA A 35 8.09 1.91 14.00
CA ALA A 35 9.53 1.96 14.18
C ALA A 35 10.17 3.21 13.59
N GLY A 36 9.50 3.81 12.60
CA GLY A 36 9.98 4.98 11.89
C GLY A 36 9.45 6.31 12.43
N PRO A 37 9.95 7.42 11.92
CA PRO A 37 9.48 8.76 12.28
C PRO A 37 8.08 9.04 11.69
N LYS A 38 7.52 10.20 12.07
CA LYS A 38 6.37 10.79 11.36
C LYS A 38 6.76 11.15 9.91
N ASP A 39 5.75 11.18 9.03
CA ASP A 39 5.87 11.44 7.60
C ASP A 39 6.12 12.92 7.23
N HIS A 40 6.95 13.59 8.02
CA HIS A 40 7.26 15.02 7.80
C HIS A 40 8.27 15.29 6.69
N ASN A 41 8.94 14.25 6.17
CA ASN A 41 9.87 14.40 5.06
C ASN A 41 9.12 14.97 3.84
N PRO A 42 9.51 16.12 3.28
CA PRO A 42 8.80 16.76 2.18
C PRO A 42 8.68 15.88 0.93
N TYR A 43 9.64 14.99 0.70
CA TYR A 43 9.61 14.05 -0.41
C TYR A 43 8.50 12.99 -0.29
N VAL A 44 7.95 12.74 0.91
CA VAL A 44 6.77 11.89 1.09
C VAL A 44 5.52 12.53 0.45
N LYS A 45 5.46 13.86 0.45
CA LYS A 45 4.30 14.63 -0.06
C LYS A 45 4.43 15.06 -1.52
N LEU A 46 5.62 14.91 -2.09
CA LEU A 46 5.91 15.29 -3.47
C LEU A 46 6.04 14.03 -4.34
N PRO A 47 5.18 13.81 -5.33
CA PRO A 47 5.21 12.62 -6.18
C PRO A 47 6.59 12.30 -6.77
N ILE A 48 7.32 13.32 -7.23
CA ILE A 48 8.67 13.15 -7.76
C ILE A 48 9.71 12.73 -6.70
N GLY A 49 9.36 12.85 -5.42
CA GLY A 49 10.26 12.57 -4.30
C GLY A 49 10.52 11.08 -4.05
N TYR A 50 9.65 10.18 -4.53
CA TYR A 50 9.74 8.75 -4.22
C TYR A 50 11.09 8.13 -4.57
N GLY A 51 11.73 8.56 -5.67
CA GLY A 51 13.04 8.07 -6.08
C GLY A 51 14.14 8.35 -5.06
N LYS A 52 14.05 9.47 -4.32
CA LYS A 52 14.96 9.77 -3.21
C LYS A 52 14.65 8.94 -1.97
N LEU A 53 13.37 8.74 -1.67
CA LEU A 53 12.93 7.98 -0.50
C LEU A 53 13.34 6.50 -0.57
N PHE A 54 13.47 5.93 -1.77
CA PHE A 54 13.97 4.57 -1.95
C PHE A 54 15.38 4.35 -1.40
N TYR A 55 16.17 5.39 -1.26
CA TYR A 55 17.55 5.32 -0.76
C TYR A 55 17.76 6.08 0.55
N ASP A 56 16.73 6.75 1.08
CA ASP A 56 16.81 7.53 2.32
C ASP A 56 16.69 6.61 3.55
N GLN A 57 17.80 6.40 4.25
CA GLN A 57 17.88 5.56 5.43
C GLN A 57 17.01 6.06 6.60
N SER A 58 16.65 7.33 6.62
CA SER A 58 15.81 7.88 7.69
C SER A 58 14.37 7.35 7.65
N VAL A 59 13.88 6.95 6.46
CA VAL A 59 12.50 6.50 6.23
C VAL A 59 12.40 5.12 5.55
N ASN A 60 13.52 4.42 5.39
CA ASN A 60 13.58 3.14 4.67
C ASN A 60 14.48 2.14 5.37
N TRP A 61 14.02 0.89 5.53
CA TRP A 61 14.80 -0.21 6.09
C TRP A 61 15.97 -0.64 5.21
N LYS A 62 15.88 -0.41 3.89
CA LYS A 62 16.92 -0.74 2.90
C LYS A 62 17.34 -2.22 2.92
N PHE A 63 16.38 -3.12 3.00
CA PHE A 63 16.66 -4.55 2.97
C PHE A 63 17.26 -5.00 1.63
N ASN A 64 17.94 -6.12 1.67
CA ASN A 64 18.36 -6.88 0.51
C ASN A 64 17.91 -8.33 0.68
N THR A 65 17.58 -9.00 -0.42
CA THR A 65 17.27 -10.44 -0.39
C THR A 65 18.53 -11.26 -0.06
N GLU A 66 18.34 -12.50 0.33
CA GLU A 66 19.41 -13.49 0.24
C GLU A 66 19.80 -13.72 -1.22
N PRO A 67 20.98 -14.32 -1.50
CA PRO A 67 21.37 -14.62 -2.86
C PRO A 67 20.38 -15.58 -3.53
N GLU A 68 19.80 -15.15 -4.65
CA GLU A 68 18.81 -15.92 -5.40
C GLU A 68 19.49 -16.85 -6.41
N LYS A 69 19.37 -18.15 -6.22
CA LYS A 69 19.99 -19.15 -7.11
C LYS A 69 19.57 -18.97 -8.58
N ASN A 70 18.28 -18.71 -8.82
CA ASN A 70 17.73 -18.53 -10.16
C ASN A 70 18.11 -17.19 -10.80
N LEU A 71 18.75 -16.29 -10.08
CA LEU A 71 19.27 -15.01 -10.54
C LEU A 71 20.81 -14.96 -10.46
N HIS A 72 21.47 -16.09 -10.64
CA HIS A 72 22.94 -16.21 -10.62
C HIS A 72 23.58 -15.67 -9.32
N GLY A 73 22.93 -15.90 -8.18
CA GLY A 73 23.41 -15.45 -6.87
C GLY A 73 23.25 -13.97 -6.59
N LYS A 74 22.49 -13.23 -7.40
CA LYS A 74 22.25 -11.81 -7.15
C LYS A 74 21.43 -11.59 -5.89
N ARG A 75 21.78 -10.53 -5.15
CA ARG A 75 20.95 -9.94 -4.11
C ARG A 75 20.16 -8.80 -4.69
N MET A 76 18.86 -8.79 -4.44
CA MET A 76 17.99 -7.71 -4.90
C MET A 76 17.76 -6.70 -3.78
N TYR A 77 17.89 -5.42 -4.09
CA TYR A 77 17.53 -4.35 -3.17
C TYR A 77 16.01 -4.34 -2.95
N TRP A 78 15.59 -4.33 -1.69
CA TRP A 78 14.18 -4.48 -1.31
C TRP A 78 13.76 -3.34 -0.38
N PRO A 79 13.39 -2.17 -0.91
CA PRO A 79 12.96 -1.04 -0.09
C PRO A 79 11.70 -1.38 0.69
N ARG A 80 11.67 -0.98 1.96
CA ARG A 80 10.50 -1.05 2.84
C ARG A 80 10.46 0.20 3.69
N GLY A 81 9.28 0.84 3.74
CA GLY A 81 9.11 2.05 4.53
C GLY A 81 9.33 1.81 6.03
N LYS A 82 10.12 2.69 6.64
CA LYS A 82 10.34 2.84 8.07
C LYS A 82 9.87 4.23 8.47
N VAL A 83 8.58 4.45 8.44
CA VAL A 83 7.94 5.76 8.61
C VAL A 83 6.45 5.55 8.82
N LEU A 84 5.77 6.50 9.46
CA LEU A 84 4.30 6.48 9.56
C LEU A 84 3.68 6.39 8.17
N GLY A 85 2.80 5.39 7.95
CA GLY A 85 2.27 5.00 6.64
C GLY A 85 3.08 3.88 5.97
N GLY A 86 4.29 3.54 6.47
CA GLY A 86 5.10 2.44 5.97
C GLY A 86 5.49 2.60 4.51
N SER A 87 5.45 1.49 3.75
CA SER A 87 5.80 1.51 2.33
C SER A 87 4.84 2.33 1.46
N SER A 88 3.59 2.60 1.91
CA SER A 88 2.71 3.50 1.17
C SER A 88 3.16 4.96 1.22
N SER A 89 3.98 5.35 2.20
CA SER A 89 4.58 6.70 2.26
C SER A 89 5.82 6.86 1.38
N ILE A 90 6.40 5.79 0.85
CA ILE A 90 7.62 5.84 0.03
C ILE A 90 7.48 5.17 -1.35
N ASN A 91 6.32 4.62 -1.70
CA ASN A 91 6.09 3.93 -2.97
C ASN A 91 5.97 4.90 -4.16
N ALA A 92 5.92 4.35 -5.37
CA ALA A 92 5.76 5.11 -6.61
C ALA A 92 4.28 5.45 -6.93
N MET A 93 3.35 5.25 -6.00
CA MET A 93 1.93 5.60 -6.10
C MET A 93 1.17 4.92 -7.26
N VAL A 94 1.68 3.80 -7.76
CA VAL A 94 0.98 3.00 -8.76
C VAL A 94 -0.12 2.19 -8.07
N PHE A 95 -1.37 2.40 -8.49
CA PHE A 95 -2.51 1.66 -7.97
C PHE A 95 -2.84 0.49 -8.90
N ALA A 96 -2.54 -0.73 -8.45
CA ALA A 96 -2.86 -1.97 -9.16
C ALA A 96 -3.58 -2.93 -8.22
N ARG A 97 -4.57 -3.67 -8.74
CA ARG A 97 -5.37 -4.62 -7.94
C ARG A 97 -4.87 -6.06 -8.01
N GLY A 98 -4.01 -6.38 -8.95
CA GLY A 98 -3.73 -7.76 -9.33
C GLY A 98 -4.79 -8.34 -10.28
N SER A 99 -4.55 -9.50 -10.86
CA SER A 99 -5.47 -10.13 -11.80
C SER A 99 -6.54 -10.95 -11.07
N LYS A 100 -7.69 -11.12 -11.73
CA LYS A 100 -8.76 -12.00 -11.24
C LYS A 100 -8.23 -13.42 -11.03
N ASN A 101 -7.42 -13.91 -11.96
CA ASN A 101 -6.91 -15.28 -11.91
C ASN A 101 -6.00 -15.53 -10.69
N ASP A 102 -5.17 -14.56 -10.31
CA ASP A 102 -4.31 -14.67 -9.12
C ASP A 102 -5.14 -14.85 -7.85
N PHE A 103 -6.24 -14.09 -7.74
CA PHE A 103 -7.14 -14.22 -6.59
C PHE A 103 -7.94 -15.51 -6.62
N ASP A 104 -8.41 -15.94 -7.78
CA ASP A 104 -9.14 -17.21 -7.91
C ASP A 104 -8.22 -18.40 -7.55
N GLU A 105 -6.94 -18.38 -7.98
CA GLU A 105 -5.95 -19.37 -7.56
C GLU A 105 -5.69 -19.34 -6.02
N TRP A 106 -5.62 -18.16 -5.43
CA TRP A 106 -5.54 -18.06 -3.95
C TRP A 106 -6.77 -18.63 -3.27
N GLY A 107 -7.95 -18.40 -3.82
CA GLY A 107 -9.22 -18.91 -3.30
C GLY A 107 -9.27 -20.43 -3.20
N GLU A 108 -8.57 -21.16 -4.10
CA GLU A 108 -8.46 -22.62 -4.05
C GLU A 108 -7.81 -23.13 -2.75
N HIS A 109 -6.94 -22.32 -2.14
CA HIS A 109 -6.19 -22.68 -0.93
C HIS A 109 -6.62 -21.88 0.30
N ALA A 110 -7.29 -20.75 0.09
CA ALA A 110 -7.71 -19.82 1.15
C ALA A 110 -9.16 -19.37 0.93
N PRO A 111 -10.16 -20.02 1.55
CA PRO A 111 -11.56 -19.62 1.43
C PRO A 111 -11.78 -18.14 1.74
N GLY A 112 -12.55 -17.44 0.90
CA GLY A 112 -12.80 -16.00 1.02
C GLY A 112 -11.78 -15.13 0.27
N TRP A 113 -10.87 -15.72 -0.52
CA TRP A 113 -9.88 -15.01 -1.32
C TRP A 113 -10.12 -15.11 -2.84
N HIS A 114 -11.20 -15.74 -3.31
CA HIS A 114 -11.56 -15.64 -4.73
C HIS A 114 -11.84 -14.19 -5.12
N TRP A 115 -11.69 -13.89 -6.40
CA TRP A 115 -11.94 -12.53 -6.93
C TRP A 115 -13.28 -11.95 -6.50
N GLN A 116 -14.34 -12.76 -6.56
CA GLN A 116 -15.68 -12.34 -6.14
C GLN A 116 -15.75 -11.90 -4.68
N ASP A 117 -14.90 -12.45 -3.81
CA ASP A 117 -14.87 -12.14 -2.38
C ASP A 117 -14.08 -10.85 -2.12
N VAL A 118 -13.00 -10.61 -2.88
CA VAL A 118 -12.09 -9.47 -2.65
C VAL A 118 -12.44 -8.22 -3.48
N GLU A 119 -13.03 -8.36 -4.65
CA GLU A 119 -13.37 -7.26 -5.56
C GLU A 119 -14.25 -6.19 -4.89
N PRO A 120 -15.29 -6.53 -4.10
CA PRO A 120 -16.09 -5.52 -3.43
C PRO A 120 -15.30 -4.64 -2.46
N PHE A 121 -14.24 -5.18 -1.82
CA PHE A 121 -13.36 -4.42 -0.95
C PHE A 121 -12.48 -3.45 -1.74
N PHE A 122 -11.97 -3.86 -2.92
CA PHE A 122 -11.25 -2.95 -3.79
C PHE A 122 -12.10 -1.77 -4.23
N ARG A 123 -13.35 -2.00 -4.62
CA ARG A 123 -14.29 -0.92 -4.97
C ARG A 123 -14.60 -0.01 -3.78
N LYS A 124 -14.84 -0.61 -2.60
CA LYS A 124 -15.12 0.15 -1.37
C LYS A 124 -13.94 1.00 -0.92
N MET A 125 -12.72 0.62 -1.29
CA MET A 125 -11.50 1.28 -0.85
C MET A 125 -11.15 2.51 -1.69
N GLU A 126 -11.62 2.60 -2.95
CA GLU A 126 -11.20 3.65 -3.88
C GLU A 126 -12.29 4.67 -4.24
N THR A 127 -11.84 5.84 -4.60
CA THR A 127 -12.59 6.84 -5.38
C THR A 127 -11.87 7.02 -6.72
N TRP A 128 -12.44 6.45 -7.78
CA TRP A 128 -11.92 6.55 -9.13
C TRP A 128 -12.28 7.90 -9.76
N ARG A 129 -11.30 8.57 -10.36
CA ARG A 129 -11.43 9.89 -11.00
C ARG A 129 -11.42 9.85 -12.53
N GLY A 130 -11.40 8.67 -13.13
CA GLY A 130 -11.53 8.48 -14.58
C GLY A 130 -12.97 8.16 -15.00
N THR A 131 -13.13 7.64 -16.21
CA THR A 131 -14.43 7.21 -16.72
C THR A 131 -15.05 6.13 -15.84
N SER A 132 -16.27 6.37 -15.36
CA SER A 132 -16.99 5.45 -14.50
C SER A 132 -17.27 4.12 -15.19
N ASN A 133 -17.08 3.02 -14.47
CA ASN A 133 -17.44 1.67 -14.90
C ASN A 133 -17.79 0.78 -13.72
N GLN A 134 -18.33 -0.40 -13.96
CA GLN A 134 -18.79 -1.32 -12.93
C GLN A 134 -17.68 -1.88 -12.02
N TRP A 135 -16.42 -1.78 -12.44
CA TRP A 135 -15.27 -2.34 -11.73
C TRP A 135 -14.62 -1.35 -10.78
N ARG A 136 -14.97 -0.08 -10.86
CA ARG A 136 -14.34 0.99 -10.09
C ARG A 136 -15.25 1.52 -8.99
N GLY A 137 -14.63 1.88 -7.86
CA GLY A 137 -15.32 2.52 -6.75
C GLY A 137 -15.40 4.04 -6.91
N ASN A 138 -16.33 4.69 -6.21
CA ASN A 138 -16.59 6.12 -6.35
C ASN A 138 -16.64 6.88 -5.01
N SER A 139 -16.46 6.19 -3.88
CA SER A 139 -16.67 6.77 -2.55
C SER A 139 -15.68 6.30 -1.48
N GLY A 140 -14.64 5.56 -1.89
CA GLY A 140 -13.62 5.09 -0.95
C GLY A 140 -12.58 6.17 -0.61
N PRO A 141 -11.80 5.95 0.45
CA PRO A 141 -10.82 6.92 0.94
C PRO A 141 -9.61 7.12 0.02
N ILE A 142 -9.28 6.17 -0.84
CA ILE A 142 -8.12 6.23 -1.72
C ILE A 142 -8.51 6.91 -3.04
N GLN A 143 -7.92 8.07 -3.32
CA GLN A 143 -8.12 8.76 -4.59
C GLN A 143 -7.26 8.09 -5.67
N VAL A 144 -7.90 7.59 -6.73
CA VAL A 144 -7.24 6.94 -7.87
C VAL A 144 -7.53 7.72 -9.14
N THR A 145 -6.47 8.17 -9.81
CA THR A 145 -6.57 9.02 -11.00
C THR A 145 -6.18 8.23 -12.25
N ASP A 146 -6.90 8.44 -13.33
CA ASP A 146 -6.50 7.98 -14.65
C ASP A 146 -5.41 8.91 -15.19
N VAL A 147 -4.19 8.38 -15.31
CA VAL A 147 -3.04 9.15 -15.80
C VAL A 147 -2.96 9.21 -17.33
N SER A 148 -3.78 8.46 -18.05
CA SER A 148 -3.75 8.39 -19.52
C SER A 148 -3.97 9.76 -20.18
N GLN A 149 -4.82 10.60 -19.58
CA GLN A 149 -5.10 11.96 -20.06
C GLN A 149 -3.93 12.94 -19.88
N HIS A 150 -2.98 12.60 -19.03
CA HIS A 150 -1.79 13.41 -18.72
C HIS A 150 -0.49 12.75 -19.17
N ALA A 151 -0.58 11.57 -19.76
CA ALA A 151 0.57 10.84 -20.26
C ALA A 151 1.25 11.59 -21.42
N HIS A 152 2.59 11.63 -21.39
CA HIS A 152 3.35 12.20 -22.51
C HIS A 152 3.07 11.39 -23.78
N LYS A 153 3.04 12.06 -24.94
CA LYS A 153 2.75 11.42 -26.25
C LYS A 153 3.61 10.19 -26.53
N LEU A 154 4.86 10.17 -26.08
CA LEU A 154 5.75 9.01 -26.22
C LEU A 154 5.29 7.80 -25.40
N THR A 155 4.51 7.97 -24.34
CA THR A 155 3.99 6.86 -23.51
C THR A 155 2.96 6.03 -24.28
N SER A 156 2.30 6.59 -25.27
CA SER A 156 1.33 5.89 -26.12
C SER A 156 1.98 5.09 -27.26
N CYS A 157 3.31 5.14 -27.40
CA CYS A 157 4.07 4.39 -28.40
C CYS A 157 4.60 3.04 -27.87
N TYR A 158 4.35 2.73 -26.61
CA TYR A 158 4.67 1.48 -25.93
C TYR A 158 3.36 0.83 -25.46
#